data_994b5edd2b1dd3958e8d17c4afa897fd
#
_entry.id   994b5edd2b1dd3958e8d17c4afa897fd
#
_cell.length_a   1.000
_cell.length_b   1.000
_cell.length_c   1.000
_cell.angle_alpha   90.00
_cell.angle_beta   90.00
_cell.angle_gamma   90.00
#
_symmetry.space_group_name_H-M   'P 1'
#
loop_
_entity.id
_entity.type
_entity.pdbx_description
1 polymer ?
#
loop_
_entity_poly.entity_id
_entity_poly.type
_entity_poly.pdbx_seq_one_letter_code
_entity_poly.pdbx_strand_id
1 'polypeptide(L)'
;MSHLQPNTQQAVSASISPAVHARIAKLLAENSVVLFMKGGKDQPRCGFSSKATDVLNELAPNFMGVDVLLDEEIRHGIKRFGNWPTIPQLYVNGELVGGSDIITQLFNTGELHQLLGAPAPDRSAPSISISDAAAAAIRAGMADEPGVVLHLRIDRRWQAHFQLAPAEGHEITAHAAGINILMDVATAQAARGMHVDWAESLQGAGLSIKLPRAPRAIQSISVAELTPALLAGTLLIDVRPEHDRLRAPMPLTHRVLDNATLSSLEALDKSSPMAFLCHFGNSSRQAAEHFRGLGFTELFNVEGGIDAYAREIDSGVTRY
;
A
#
# COMPACT_ATOMS: atom_id res chain seq x y z
N MET A 1 -42.67 9.88 51.17
CA MET A 1 -41.81 8.69 51.14
C MET A 1 -42.05 8.00 49.84
N SER A 2 -41.26 8.32 48.82
CA SER A 2 -41.31 7.71 47.48
C SER A 2 -40.04 6.95 47.27
N HIS A 3 -40.15 5.62 47.24
CA HIS A 3 -39.05 4.72 46.93
C HIS A 3 -38.70 4.81 45.45
N LEU A 4 -37.53 5.36 45.12
CA LEU A 4 -36.88 5.20 43.84
C LEU A 4 -36.15 3.86 43.83
N GLN A 5 -36.65 2.92 43.03
CA GLN A 5 -35.92 1.70 42.73
C GLN A 5 -34.82 2.00 41.70
N PRO A 6 -33.59 1.47 41.87
CA PRO A 6 -32.56 1.60 40.83
C PRO A 6 -32.88 0.68 39.66
N ASN A 7 -32.97 1.28 38.48
CA ASN A 7 -33.13 0.59 37.21
C ASN A 7 -31.81 -0.14 36.88
N THR A 8 -31.70 -1.39 37.23
CA THR A 8 -30.63 -2.30 36.81
C THR A 8 -30.90 -2.69 35.37
N GLN A 9 -30.39 -1.91 34.41
CA GLN A 9 -30.22 -2.39 33.05
C GLN A 9 -29.17 -3.50 33.09
N GLN A 10 -29.66 -4.74 33.18
CA GLN A 10 -28.87 -5.93 32.86
C GLN A 10 -28.36 -5.82 31.45
N ALA A 11 -27.05 -5.62 31.28
CA ALA A 11 -26.35 -5.88 30.05
C ALA A 11 -26.51 -7.37 29.74
N VAL A 12 -27.49 -7.68 28.89
CA VAL A 12 -27.69 -9.03 28.37
C VAL A 12 -26.43 -9.34 27.53
N SER A 13 -25.56 -10.17 28.06
CA SER A 13 -24.49 -10.83 27.36
C SER A 13 -25.15 -11.78 26.33
N ALA A 14 -25.59 -11.21 25.24
CA ALA A 14 -26.19 -11.99 24.15
C ALA A 14 -25.11 -12.94 23.60
N SER A 15 -25.23 -14.23 23.88
CA SER A 15 -24.39 -15.28 23.35
C SER A 15 -24.47 -15.28 21.82
N ILE A 16 -23.37 -15.66 21.16
CA ILE A 16 -23.38 -15.87 19.70
C ILE A 16 -24.42 -16.92 19.34
N SER A 17 -25.24 -16.70 18.31
CA SER A 17 -26.21 -17.71 17.88
C SER A 17 -25.50 -18.98 17.39
N PRO A 18 -26.01 -20.20 17.65
CA PRO A 18 -25.40 -21.44 17.18
C PRO A 18 -25.18 -21.47 15.67
N ALA A 19 -26.08 -20.86 14.91
CA ALA A 19 -25.98 -20.77 13.45
C ALA A 19 -24.80 -19.90 13.01
N VAL A 20 -24.60 -18.73 13.62
CA VAL A 20 -23.46 -17.83 13.32
C VAL A 20 -22.16 -18.47 13.79
N HIS A 21 -22.14 -19.11 14.95
CA HIS A 21 -20.98 -19.84 15.44
C HIS A 21 -20.55 -20.94 14.43
N ALA A 22 -21.52 -21.76 13.96
CA ALA A 22 -21.24 -22.81 12.99
C ALA A 22 -20.71 -22.25 11.64
N ARG A 23 -21.24 -21.11 11.17
CA ARG A 23 -20.76 -20.45 9.94
C ARG A 23 -19.31 -19.97 10.09
N ILE A 24 -18.96 -19.34 11.22
CA ILE A 24 -17.58 -18.89 11.49
C ILE A 24 -16.66 -20.11 11.59
N ALA A 25 -17.03 -21.12 12.38
CA ALA A 25 -16.25 -22.34 12.55
C ALA A 25 -15.99 -23.06 11.20
N LYS A 26 -16.99 -23.10 10.33
CA LYS A 26 -16.86 -23.66 8.98
C LYS A 26 -15.84 -22.87 8.13
N LEU A 27 -15.93 -21.54 8.11
CA LEU A 27 -14.97 -20.69 7.38
C LEU A 27 -13.52 -20.96 7.84
N LEU A 28 -13.32 -21.09 9.16
CA LEU A 28 -12.00 -21.33 9.76
C LEU A 28 -11.51 -22.77 9.52
N ALA A 29 -12.40 -23.74 9.40
CA ALA A 29 -12.03 -25.14 9.10
C ALA A 29 -11.67 -25.36 7.63
N GLU A 30 -12.30 -24.60 6.72
CA GLU A 30 -12.09 -24.73 5.28
C GLU A 30 -10.90 -23.91 4.77
N ASN A 31 -10.38 -22.95 5.57
CA ASN A 31 -9.33 -22.04 5.14
C ASN A 31 -8.26 -21.89 6.24
N SER A 32 -7.01 -22.17 5.88
CA SER A 32 -5.87 -22.06 6.81
C SER A 32 -5.57 -20.63 7.25
N VAL A 33 -5.85 -19.63 6.42
CA VAL A 33 -5.62 -18.20 6.73
C VAL A 33 -6.90 -17.43 6.40
N VAL A 34 -7.53 -16.82 7.42
CA VAL A 34 -8.78 -16.06 7.28
C VAL A 34 -8.63 -14.69 7.93
N LEU A 35 -8.93 -13.66 7.17
CA LEU A 35 -8.99 -12.28 7.67
C LEU A 35 -10.45 -11.79 7.66
N PHE A 36 -11.04 -11.59 8.84
CA PHE A 36 -12.30 -10.87 8.95
C PHE A 36 -12.00 -9.37 8.92
N MET A 37 -12.52 -8.66 7.91
CA MET A 37 -12.12 -7.30 7.60
C MET A 37 -13.28 -6.41 7.14
N LYS A 38 -13.09 -5.12 7.09
CA LYS A 38 -14.04 -4.16 6.50
C LYS A 38 -13.66 -3.91 5.05
N GLY A 39 -14.58 -4.25 4.13
CA GLY A 39 -14.35 -4.30 2.70
C GLY A 39 -13.76 -5.63 2.24
N GLY A 40 -13.63 -5.81 0.94
CA GLY A 40 -13.01 -6.99 0.34
C GLY A 40 -11.48 -6.91 0.33
N LYS A 41 -10.85 -8.05 0.03
CA LYS A 41 -9.39 -8.18 -0.10
C LYS A 41 -8.80 -7.16 -1.08
N ASP A 42 -9.47 -6.93 -2.22
CA ASP A 42 -9.00 -6.02 -3.27
C ASP A 42 -9.42 -4.56 -3.02
N GLN A 43 -10.42 -4.34 -2.15
CA GLN A 43 -10.95 -3.01 -1.81
C GLN A 43 -11.23 -2.90 -0.30
N PRO A 44 -10.20 -2.82 0.55
CA PRO A 44 -10.38 -2.57 1.97
C PRO A 44 -11.03 -1.20 2.21
N ARG A 45 -12.04 -1.16 3.10
CA ARG A 45 -12.79 0.08 3.43
C ARG A 45 -12.40 0.68 4.78
N CYS A 46 -11.24 0.31 5.31
CA CYS A 46 -10.73 0.80 6.59
C CYS A 46 -9.21 0.73 6.60
N GLY A 47 -8.52 1.76 7.09
CA GLY A 47 -7.06 1.80 7.15
C GLY A 47 -6.43 0.63 7.90
N PHE A 48 -7.05 0.16 8.99
CA PHE A 48 -6.59 -1.03 9.73
C PHE A 48 -6.74 -2.32 8.90
N SER A 49 -7.85 -2.46 8.15
CA SER A 49 -8.05 -3.61 7.26
C SER A 49 -7.07 -3.55 6.09
N SER A 50 -6.80 -2.37 5.54
CA SER A 50 -5.81 -2.19 4.47
C SER A 50 -4.42 -2.62 4.93
N LYS A 51 -3.94 -2.16 6.10
CA LYS A 51 -2.64 -2.57 6.65
C LYS A 51 -2.53 -4.10 6.80
N ALA A 52 -3.55 -4.74 7.36
CA ALA A 52 -3.57 -6.20 7.53
C ALA A 52 -3.56 -6.93 6.17
N THR A 53 -4.34 -6.43 5.21
CA THR A 53 -4.39 -6.98 3.84
C THR A 53 -3.06 -6.84 3.11
N ASP A 54 -2.36 -5.71 3.27
CA ASP A 54 -1.06 -5.46 2.67
C ASP A 54 -0.02 -6.49 3.11
N VAL A 55 0.04 -6.74 4.42
CA VAL A 55 0.93 -7.74 5.01
C VAL A 55 0.59 -9.16 4.51
N LEU A 56 -0.69 -9.52 4.47
CA LEU A 56 -1.11 -10.85 4.04
C LEU A 56 -0.95 -11.07 2.54
N ASN A 57 -1.12 -10.05 1.71
CA ASN A 57 -0.85 -10.13 0.28
C ASN A 57 0.62 -10.45 -0.01
N GLU A 58 1.54 -10.00 0.84
CA GLU A 58 2.97 -10.31 0.74
C GLU A 58 3.28 -11.76 1.16
N LEU A 59 2.71 -12.22 2.28
CA LEU A 59 3.08 -13.50 2.90
C LEU A 59 2.19 -14.69 2.50
N ALA A 60 0.92 -14.45 2.30
CA ALA A 60 -0.10 -15.47 2.05
C ALA A 60 -1.16 -14.96 1.07
N PRO A 61 -0.81 -14.68 -0.20
CA PRO A 61 -1.69 -14.00 -1.16
C PRO A 61 -3.02 -14.71 -1.40
N ASN A 62 -3.13 -15.99 -1.05
CA ASN A 62 -4.35 -16.79 -1.16
C ASN A 62 -5.21 -16.82 0.11
N PHE A 63 -4.97 -15.92 1.08
CA PHE A 63 -5.81 -15.86 2.27
C PHE A 63 -7.29 -15.60 1.95
N MET A 64 -8.19 -16.12 2.79
CA MET A 64 -9.62 -15.85 2.71
C MET A 64 -9.93 -14.50 3.37
N GLY A 65 -10.35 -13.50 2.60
CA GLY A 65 -10.87 -12.23 3.09
C GLY A 65 -12.39 -12.29 3.28
N VAL A 66 -12.88 -12.06 4.50
CA VAL A 66 -14.31 -12.04 4.82
C VAL A 66 -14.74 -10.61 5.07
N ASP A 67 -15.50 -10.02 4.13
CA ASP A 67 -16.06 -8.66 4.31
C ASP A 67 -17.22 -8.67 5.30
N VAL A 68 -16.93 -8.23 6.52
CA VAL A 68 -17.94 -8.16 7.59
C VAL A 68 -18.96 -7.02 7.40
N LEU A 69 -18.79 -6.14 6.41
CA LEU A 69 -19.78 -5.11 6.10
C LEU A 69 -20.97 -5.66 5.30
N LEU A 70 -20.78 -6.83 4.67
CA LEU A 70 -21.83 -7.51 3.93
C LEU A 70 -22.67 -8.46 4.79
N ASP A 71 -22.21 -8.76 6.03
CA ASP A 71 -22.87 -9.69 6.93
C ASP A 71 -22.77 -9.20 8.38
N GLU A 72 -23.84 -8.59 8.86
CA GLU A 72 -23.89 -8.00 10.20
C GLU A 72 -23.85 -9.06 11.31
N GLU A 73 -24.41 -10.24 11.06
CA GLU A 73 -24.35 -11.35 12.03
C GLU A 73 -22.91 -11.83 12.22
N ILE A 74 -22.17 -12.04 11.11
CA ILE A 74 -20.74 -12.36 11.15
C ILE A 74 -19.96 -11.22 11.83
N ARG A 75 -20.26 -9.96 11.49
CA ARG A 75 -19.59 -8.78 12.08
C ARG A 75 -19.71 -8.72 13.61
N HIS A 76 -20.88 -9.05 14.14
CA HIS A 76 -21.10 -9.11 15.61
C HIS A 76 -20.61 -10.43 16.19
N GLY A 77 -20.80 -11.53 15.46
CA GLY A 77 -20.43 -12.88 15.89
C GLY A 77 -18.93 -13.05 16.07
N ILE A 78 -18.12 -12.60 15.12
CA ILE A 78 -16.66 -12.80 15.14
C ILE A 78 -16.00 -12.12 16.35
N LYS A 79 -16.52 -10.98 16.80
CA LYS A 79 -16.00 -10.29 17.99
C LYS A 79 -16.20 -11.10 19.26
N ARG A 80 -17.29 -11.87 19.33
CA ARG A 80 -17.59 -12.75 20.45
C ARG A 80 -16.90 -14.10 20.31
N PHE A 81 -16.83 -14.63 19.09
CA PHE A 81 -16.17 -15.88 18.75
C PHE A 81 -14.71 -15.90 19.21
N GLY A 82 -13.95 -14.86 18.84
CA GLY A 82 -12.55 -14.70 19.24
C GLY A 82 -12.36 -13.98 20.59
N ASN A 83 -13.44 -13.57 21.26
CA ASN A 83 -13.36 -12.67 22.43
C ASN A 83 -12.46 -11.44 22.15
N TRP A 84 -12.58 -10.87 20.95
CA TRP A 84 -11.77 -9.76 20.47
C TRP A 84 -12.66 -8.63 19.93
N PRO A 85 -12.60 -7.40 20.48
CA PRO A 85 -13.64 -6.39 20.25
C PRO A 85 -13.57 -5.68 18.90
N THR A 86 -12.41 -5.73 18.23
CA THR A 86 -12.14 -4.92 17.03
C THR A 86 -12.04 -5.79 15.78
N ILE A 87 -12.09 -5.13 14.61
CA ILE A 87 -11.87 -5.69 13.28
C ILE A 87 -10.83 -4.77 12.59
N PRO A 88 -9.82 -5.35 11.90
CA PRO A 88 -9.73 -6.73 11.43
C PRO A 88 -9.36 -7.75 12.50
N GLN A 89 -9.61 -9.05 12.21
CA GLN A 89 -9.15 -10.19 13.00
C GLN A 89 -8.55 -11.24 12.06
N LEU A 90 -7.30 -11.59 12.30
CA LEU A 90 -6.61 -12.66 11.59
C LEU A 90 -6.72 -13.97 12.35
N TYR A 91 -7.07 -15.03 11.63
CA TYR A 91 -7.03 -16.42 12.10
C TYR A 91 -6.08 -17.21 11.22
N VAL A 92 -5.26 -18.03 11.84
CA VAL A 92 -4.37 -19.00 11.17
C VAL A 92 -4.64 -20.38 11.75
N ASN A 93 -4.97 -21.34 10.89
CA ASN A 93 -5.34 -22.70 11.25
C ASN A 93 -6.45 -22.77 12.33
N GLY A 94 -7.40 -21.84 12.27
CA GLY A 94 -8.53 -21.75 13.21
C GLY A 94 -8.24 -20.99 14.51
N GLU A 95 -7.00 -20.59 14.76
CA GLU A 95 -6.60 -19.87 15.97
C GLU A 95 -6.52 -18.36 15.70
N LEU A 96 -7.01 -17.54 16.65
CA LEU A 96 -6.95 -16.08 16.58
C LEU A 96 -5.51 -15.61 16.79
N VAL A 97 -4.96 -14.94 15.79
CA VAL A 97 -3.64 -14.29 15.87
C VAL A 97 -3.77 -12.89 16.49
N GLY A 98 -4.73 -12.07 16.00
CA GLY A 98 -4.96 -10.73 16.52
C GLY A 98 -5.52 -9.75 15.50
N GLY A 99 -5.51 -8.48 15.87
CA GLY A 99 -5.90 -7.34 15.03
C GLY A 99 -4.72 -6.74 14.25
N SER A 100 -4.97 -5.60 13.59
CA SER A 100 -4.00 -4.93 12.71
C SER A 100 -2.64 -4.68 13.39
N ASP A 101 -2.63 -4.25 14.64
CA ASP A 101 -1.40 -3.88 15.32
C ASP A 101 -0.56 -5.13 15.64
N ILE A 102 -1.20 -6.21 16.11
CA ILE A 102 -0.54 -7.50 16.34
C ILE A 102 0.00 -8.07 15.04
N ILE A 103 -0.79 -8.04 13.96
CA ILE A 103 -0.36 -8.49 12.63
C ILE A 103 0.90 -7.73 12.20
N THR A 104 0.92 -6.41 12.34
CA THR A 104 2.06 -5.55 11.99
C THR A 104 3.28 -5.87 12.86
N GLN A 105 3.09 -6.03 14.16
CA GLN A 105 4.16 -6.40 15.08
C GLN A 105 4.77 -7.75 14.71
N LEU A 106 3.96 -8.79 14.55
CA LEU A 106 4.41 -10.14 14.19
C LEU A 106 5.09 -10.18 12.80
N PHE A 107 4.63 -9.35 11.87
CA PHE A 107 5.30 -9.17 10.58
C PHE A 107 6.71 -8.59 10.76
N ASN A 108 6.82 -7.50 11.51
CA ASN A 108 8.09 -6.83 11.76
C ASN A 108 9.08 -7.68 12.57
N THR A 109 8.61 -8.52 13.50
CA THR A 109 9.47 -9.45 14.25
C THR A 109 9.88 -10.68 13.42
N GLY A 110 9.15 -11.00 12.36
CA GLY A 110 9.32 -12.22 11.56
C GLY A 110 8.51 -13.41 12.08
N GLU A 111 7.80 -13.27 13.19
CA GLU A 111 6.97 -14.34 13.78
C GLU A 111 5.79 -14.69 12.86
N LEU A 112 5.19 -13.71 12.19
CA LEU A 112 4.12 -13.97 11.22
C LEU A 112 4.63 -14.79 10.02
N HIS A 113 5.88 -14.55 9.59
CA HIS A 113 6.51 -15.34 8.53
C HIS A 113 6.62 -16.81 8.94
N GLN A 114 7.07 -17.08 10.17
CA GLN A 114 7.16 -18.45 10.69
C GLN A 114 5.77 -19.09 10.78
N LEU A 115 4.77 -18.36 11.29
CA LEU A 115 3.40 -18.84 11.44
C LEU A 115 2.76 -19.23 10.09
N LEU A 116 3.08 -18.49 9.03
CA LEU A 116 2.58 -18.71 7.67
C LEU A 116 3.50 -19.58 6.80
N GLY A 117 4.62 -20.06 7.33
CA GLY A 117 5.59 -20.87 6.59
C GLY A 117 6.36 -20.09 5.51
N ALA A 118 6.40 -18.77 5.62
CA ALA A 118 7.13 -17.89 4.70
C ALA A 118 8.61 -17.73 5.14
N PRO A 119 9.53 -17.39 4.21
CA PRO A 119 10.91 -17.09 4.54
C PRO A 119 11.01 -15.95 5.56
N ALA A 120 11.97 -16.06 6.50
CA ALA A 120 12.21 -15.01 7.47
C ALA A 120 12.58 -13.68 6.77
N PRO A 121 12.09 -12.53 7.23
CA PRO A 121 12.41 -11.24 6.64
C PRO A 121 13.87 -10.88 6.93
N ASP A 122 14.51 -10.18 6.00
CA ASP A 122 15.81 -9.58 6.25
C ASP A 122 15.67 -8.35 7.16
N ARG A 123 16.00 -8.52 8.42
CA ARG A 123 15.96 -7.49 9.46
C ARG A 123 17.30 -6.75 9.65
N SER A 124 18.25 -6.90 8.73
CA SER A 124 19.50 -6.16 8.81
C SER A 124 19.25 -4.65 8.65
N ALA A 125 19.90 -3.87 9.50
CA ALA A 125 19.82 -2.40 9.44
C ALA A 125 20.32 -1.88 8.08
N PRO A 126 19.59 -0.96 7.43
CA PRO A 126 20.05 -0.38 6.18
C PRO A 126 21.23 0.57 6.40
N SER A 127 22.11 0.66 5.41
CA SER A 127 23.07 1.75 5.35
C SER A 127 22.36 3.04 4.95
N ILE A 128 22.44 4.06 5.80
CA ILE A 128 21.90 5.39 5.58
C ILE A 128 23.05 6.39 5.76
N SER A 129 23.19 7.33 4.83
CA SER A 129 24.13 8.44 4.98
C SER A 129 23.36 9.76 5.18
N ILE A 130 23.84 10.57 6.11
CA ILE A 130 23.23 11.86 6.44
C ILE A 130 24.35 12.88 6.44
N SER A 131 24.21 13.99 5.69
CA SER A 131 25.19 15.08 5.71
C SER A 131 25.18 15.79 7.08
N ASP A 132 26.29 16.46 7.41
CA ASP A 132 26.42 17.19 8.69
C ASP A 132 25.32 18.25 8.84
N ALA A 133 24.98 18.94 7.77
CA ALA A 133 23.92 19.97 7.77
C ALA A 133 22.54 19.35 8.05
N ALA A 134 22.21 18.23 7.39
CA ALA A 134 20.97 17.50 7.64
C ALA A 134 20.92 16.94 9.07
N ALA A 135 22.04 16.38 9.55
CA ALA A 135 22.13 15.85 10.91
C ALA A 135 21.95 16.95 11.98
N ALA A 136 22.49 18.13 11.75
CA ALA A 136 22.30 19.29 12.64
C ALA A 136 20.81 19.71 12.67
N ALA A 137 20.16 19.81 11.51
CA ALA A 137 18.74 20.16 11.41
C ALA A 137 17.84 19.13 12.10
N ILE A 138 18.10 17.82 11.88
CA ILE A 138 17.34 16.73 12.54
C ILE A 138 17.51 16.80 14.06
N ARG A 139 18.74 16.95 14.57
CA ARG A 139 18.97 17.07 16.02
C ARG A 139 18.28 18.29 16.62
N ALA A 140 18.28 19.43 15.92
CA ALA A 140 17.57 20.62 16.37
C ALA A 140 16.06 20.35 16.49
N GLY A 141 15.45 19.63 15.55
CA GLY A 141 14.04 19.24 15.61
C GLY A 141 13.72 18.21 16.69
N MET A 142 14.71 17.45 17.17
CA MET A 142 14.53 16.43 18.23
C MET A 142 14.71 17.00 19.65
N ALA A 143 15.30 18.20 19.80
CA ALA A 143 15.81 18.69 21.09
C ALA A 143 14.74 18.94 22.16
N ASP A 144 13.49 19.16 21.77
CA ASP A 144 12.42 19.62 22.65
C ASP A 144 11.43 18.53 23.07
N GLU A 145 11.61 17.27 22.64
CA GLU A 145 10.66 16.19 22.92
C GLU A 145 11.34 14.97 23.61
N PRO A 146 11.36 14.94 24.95
CA PRO A 146 11.95 13.81 25.70
C PRO A 146 11.11 12.53 25.54
N GLY A 147 11.80 11.40 25.37
CA GLY A 147 11.15 10.07 25.29
C GLY A 147 10.64 9.68 23.90
N VAL A 148 10.86 10.52 22.88
CA VAL A 148 10.60 10.19 21.48
C VAL A 148 11.90 9.88 20.73
N VAL A 149 11.78 9.11 19.68
CA VAL A 149 12.88 8.72 18.78
C VAL A 149 12.49 9.05 17.33
N LEU A 150 13.48 9.18 16.47
CA LEU A 150 13.23 9.46 15.06
C LEU A 150 12.79 8.18 14.36
N HIS A 151 11.59 8.20 13.80
CA HIS A 151 11.08 7.16 12.93
C HIS A 151 11.18 7.59 11.48
N LEU A 152 11.58 6.66 10.62
CA LEU A 152 11.51 6.77 9.17
C LEU A 152 10.40 5.85 8.66
N ARG A 153 9.58 6.37 7.77
CA ARG A 153 8.62 5.60 7.00
C ARG A 153 8.77 5.92 5.52
N ILE A 154 8.86 4.90 4.69
CA ILE A 154 8.83 5.04 3.22
C ILE A 154 7.52 4.42 2.74
N ASP A 155 6.69 5.24 2.08
CA ASP A 155 5.40 4.80 1.58
C ASP A 155 5.50 4.07 0.23
N ARG A 156 4.37 3.54 -0.28
CA ARG A 156 4.31 2.85 -1.58
C ARG A 156 4.65 3.74 -2.78
N ARG A 157 4.64 5.07 -2.60
CA ARG A 157 5.06 6.03 -3.62
C ARG A 157 6.55 6.38 -3.51
N TRP A 158 7.28 5.67 -2.64
CA TRP A 158 8.68 5.93 -2.33
C TRP A 158 8.93 7.33 -1.77
N GLN A 159 7.95 7.88 -1.05
CA GLN A 159 8.13 9.11 -0.30
C GLN A 159 8.58 8.77 1.13
N ALA A 160 9.68 9.38 1.54
CA ALA A 160 10.22 9.20 2.88
C ALA A 160 9.65 10.27 3.82
N HIS A 161 9.18 9.81 4.97
CA HIS A 161 8.61 10.65 6.02
C HIS A 161 9.36 10.42 7.32
N PHE A 162 9.88 11.49 7.92
CA PHE A 162 10.43 11.44 9.27
C PHE A 162 9.37 11.88 10.27
N GLN A 163 9.29 11.18 11.40
CA GLN A 163 8.35 11.44 12.47
C GLN A 163 9.01 11.19 13.82
N LEU A 164 8.70 12.02 14.84
CA LEU A 164 9.06 11.77 16.22
C LEU A 164 7.94 11.01 16.90
N ALA A 165 8.23 9.86 17.49
CA ALA A 165 7.28 9.01 18.20
C ALA A 165 8.00 8.15 19.24
N PRO A 166 7.31 7.62 20.27
CA PRO A 166 7.87 6.60 21.15
C PRO A 166 8.27 5.33 20.37
N ALA A 167 9.31 4.63 20.83
CA ALA A 167 9.67 3.32 20.27
C ALA A 167 8.61 2.27 20.64
N GLU A 168 8.28 1.41 19.66
CA GLU A 168 7.31 0.30 19.85
C GLU A 168 8.02 -1.02 20.25
N GLY A 169 9.36 -1.09 20.11
CA GLY A 169 10.21 -2.18 20.55
C GLY A 169 10.40 -3.33 19.55
N HIS A 170 9.82 -3.23 18.36
CA HIS A 170 9.94 -4.23 17.30
C HIS A 170 10.57 -3.69 16.00
N GLU A 171 11.00 -2.42 16.02
CA GLU A 171 11.58 -1.75 14.85
C GLU A 171 13.02 -2.22 14.60
N ILE A 172 13.48 -1.95 13.39
CA ILE A 172 14.87 -1.99 13.00
C ILE A 172 15.50 -0.63 13.27
N THR A 173 16.65 -0.60 13.92
CA THR A 173 17.37 0.65 14.20
C THR A 173 18.57 0.78 13.26
N ALA A 174 18.58 1.83 12.44
CA ALA A 174 19.76 2.27 11.70
C ALA A 174 20.48 3.38 12.47
N HIS A 175 21.81 3.40 12.35
CA HIS A 175 22.66 4.42 12.97
C HIS A 175 23.35 5.24 11.87
N ALA A 176 23.08 6.54 11.82
CA ALA A 176 23.67 7.43 10.83
C ALA A 176 23.99 8.80 11.45
N ALA A 177 25.19 9.30 11.25
CA ALA A 177 25.67 10.60 11.79
C ALA A 177 25.36 10.81 13.30
N GLY A 178 25.42 9.73 14.10
CA GLY A 178 25.13 9.77 15.54
C GLY A 178 23.62 9.88 15.87
N ILE A 179 22.73 9.62 14.92
CA ILE A 179 21.27 9.60 15.07
C ILE A 179 20.77 8.15 14.95
N ASN A 180 19.89 7.73 15.87
CA ASN A 180 19.16 6.48 15.78
C ASN A 180 17.86 6.71 15.00
N ILE A 181 17.65 5.90 13.97
CA ILE A 181 16.47 5.99 13.11
C ILE A 181 15.76 4.64 13.16
N LEU A 182 14.54 4.64 13.67
CA LEU A 182 13.70 3.46 13.81
C LEU A 182 12.78 3.31 12.60
N MET A 183 12.56 2.07 12.17
CA MET A 183 11.73 1.80 11.00
C MET A 183 11.20 0.36 10.99
N ASP A 184 10.14 0.13 10.25
CA ASP A 184 9.64 -1.22 9.97
C ASP A 184 10.51 -1.95 8.94
N VAL A 185 10.26 -3.26 8.75
CA VAL A 185 11.02 -4.11 7.82
C VAL A 185 10.93 -3.59 6.38
N ALA A 186 9.75 -3.21 5.91
CA ALA A 186 9.55 -2.73 4.55
C ALA A 186 10.32 -1.43 4.29
N THR A 187 10.27 -0.49 5.23
CA THR A 187 11.04 0.75 5.18
C THR A 187 12.55 0.48 5.22
N ALA A 188 13.02 -0.47 6.04
CA ALA A 188 14.44 -0.83 6.10
C ALA A 188 14.96 -1.36 4.76
N GLN A 189 14.17 -2.18 4.07
CA GLN A 189 14.51 -2.66 2.72
C GLN A 189 14.57 -1.53 1.68
N ALA A 190 13.60 -0.60 1.72
CA ALA A 190 13.54 0.54 0.83
C ALA A 190 14.64 1.57 1.10
N ALA A 191 15.04 1.75 2.37
CA ALA A 191 16.05 2.72 2.81
C ALA A 191 17.50 2.31 2.54
N ARG A 192 17.77 1.10 2.01
CA ARG A 192 19.15 0.67 1.74
C ARG A 192 19.89 1.61 0.80
N GLY A 193 20.98 2.19 1.27
CA GLY A 193 21.76 3.17 0.54
C GLY A 193 21.14 4.58 0.50
N MET A 194 20.11 4.83 1.31
CA MET A 194 19.46 6.16 1.39
C MET A 194 20.49 7.24 1.72
N HIS A 195 20.35 8.38 1.08
CA HIS A 195 21.15 9.56 1.34
C HIS A 195 20.23 10.73 1.71
N VAL A 196 20.53 11.39 2.84
CA VAL A 196 19.80 12.54 3.36
C VAL A 196 20.73 13.73 3.38
N ASP A 197 20.32 14.81 2.72
CA ASP A 197 21.05 16.06 2.68
C ASP A 197 20.15 17.22 3.08
N TRP A 198 20.76 18.39 3.35
CA TRP A 198 20.06 19.64 3.58
C TRP A 198 20.18 20.49 2.33
N ALA A 199 19.07 20.86 1.74
CA ALA A 199 19.03 21.66 0.52
C ALA A 199 18.21 22.93 0.72
N GLU A 200 18.70 24.01 0.16
CA GLU A 200 17.96 25.26 0.02
C GLU A 200 17.31 25.32 -1.36
N SER A 201 16.06 25.68 -1.41
CA SER A 201 15.29 25.84 -2.65
C SER A 201 14.49 27.14 -2.63
N LEU A 202 13.89 27.51 -3.76
CA LEU A 202 12.99 28.66 -3.84
C LEU A 202 11.74 28.52 -2.93
N GLN A 203 11.43 27.31 -2.48
CA GLN A 203 10.31 27.00 -1.58
C GLN A 203 10.73 26.97 -0.11
N GLY A 204 12.02 27.20 0.19
CA GLY A 204 12.61 27.13 1.52
C GLY A 204 13.69 26.08 1.66
N ALA A 205 14.29 26.02 2.85
CA ALA A 205 15.30 25.01 3.19
C ALA A 205 14.62 23.78 3.79
N GLY A 206 15.14 22.59 3.46
CA GLY A 206 14.57 21.31 3.93
C GLY A 206 15.47 20.11 3.66
N LEU A 207 15.02 18.94 4.14
CA LEU A 207 15.69 17.68 3.88
C LEU A 207 15.48 17.25 2.42
N SER A 208 16.59 16.98 1.74
CA SER A 208 16.63 16.36 0.42
C SER A 208 16.97 14.88 0.57
N ILE A 209 16.10 14.00 0.10
CA ILE A 209 16.23 12.56 0.30
C ILE A 209 16.38 11.86 -1.04
N LYS A 210 17.45 11.05 -1.16
CA LYS A 210 17.67 10.16 -2.30
C LYS A 210 17.49 8.73 -1.87
N LEU A 211 16.64 8.00 -2.55
CA LEU A 211 16.38 6.58 -2.37
C LEU A 211 16.89 5.81 -3.59
N PRO A 212 18.10 5.22 -3.56
CA PRO A 212 18.68 4.55 -4.73
C PRO A 212 17.89 3.35 -5.21
N ARG A 213 17.10 2.74 -4.33
CA ARG A 213 16.24 1.60 -4.63
C ARG A 213 14.86 1.99 -5.15
N ALA A 214 14.51 3.28 -5.11
CA ALA A 214 13.24 3.74 -5.66
C ALA A 214 13.18 3.41 -7.15
N PRO A 215 12.05 2.88 -7.63
CA PRO A 215 11.83 2.73 -9.06
C PRO A 215 12.07 4.05 -9.79
N ARG A 216 12.55 4.00 -11.00
CA ARG A 216 12.77 5.20 -11.81
C ARG A 216 11.51 6.06 -11.84
N ALA A 217 11.69 7.36 -11.91
CA ALA A 217 10.56 8.28 -12.07
C ALA A 217 9.85 7.99 -13.40
N ILE A 218 8.51 8.12 -13.39
CA ILE A 218 7.73 8.01 -14.61
C ILE A 218 8.18 9.11 -15.58
N GLN A 219 8.60 8.71 -16.77
CA GLN A 219 9.04 9.62 -17.80
C GLN A 219 7.81 10.20 -18.51
N SER A 220 7.77 11.52 -18.69
CA SER A 220 6.75 12.16 -19.54
C SER A 220 7.24 12.10 -20.99
N ILE A 221 6.40 11.60 -21.88
CA ILE A 221 6.63 11.60 -23.32
C ILE A 221 5.49 12.33 -24.03
N SER A 222 5.80 13.04 -25.08
CA SER A 222 4.81 13.66 -25.96
C SER A 222 4.16 12.63 -26.88
N VAL A 223 3.02 12.97 -27.46
CA VAL A 223 2.35 12.10 -28.46
C VAL A 223 3.21 11.90 -29.73
N ALA A 224 4.09 12.83 -30.05
CA ALA A 224 5.02 12.73 -31.18
C ALA A 224 6.11 11.65 -30.95
N GLU A 225 6.39 11.32 -29.68
CA GLU A 225 7.33 10.27 -29.33
C GLU A 225 6.71 8.85 -29.39
N LEU A 226 5.39 8.71 -29.59
CA LEU A 226 4.73 7.43 -29.84
C LEU A 226 5.04 6.90 -31.23
N THR A 227 6.32 6.77 -31.53
CA THR A 227 6.81 6.29 -32.83
C THR A 227 6.77 4.76 -32.92
N PRO A 228 6.74 4.18 -34.11
CA PRO A 228 6.89 2.73 -34.28
C PRO A 228 8.15 2.17 -33.60
N ALA A 229 9.24 2.94 -33.56
CA ALA A 229 10.48 2.53 -32.89
C ALA A 229 10.30 2.40 -31.35
N LEU A 230 9.62 3.35 -30.70
CA LEU A 230 9.28 3.26 -29.29
C LEU A 230 8.34 2.08 -29.03
N LEU A 231 7.27 1.96 -29.84
CA LEU A 231 6.23 0.95 -29.65
C LEU A 231 6.68 -0.47 -30.02
N ALA A 232 7.80 -0.65 -30.73
CA ALA A 232 8.36 -1.97 -30.96
C ALA A 232 8.86 -2.67 -29.69
N GLY A 233 9.23 -1.89 -28.64
CA GLY A 233 9.69 -2.41 -27.37
C GLY A 233 8.85 -1.98 -26.16
N THR A 234 7.85 -1.10 -26.35
CA THR A 234 7.06 -0.50 -25.28
C THR A 234 5.58 -0.83 -25.46
N LEU A 235 4.96 -1.37 -24.43
CA LEU A 235 3.54 -1.67 -24.44
C LEU A 235 2.73 -0.38 -24.20
N LEU A 236 1.95 0.05 -25.19
CA LEU A 236 1.00 1.15 -25.03
C LEU A 236 -0.25 0.65 -24.28
N ILE A 237 -0.65 1.36 -23.24
CA ILE A 237 -1.80 1.00 -22.39
C ILE A 237 -2.80 2.15 -22.37
N ASP A 238 -3.99 1.90 -22.87
CA ASP A 238 -5.11 2.83 -22.81
C ASP A 238 -5.90 2.63 -21.50
N VAL A 239 -5.87 3.62 -20.63
CA VAL A 239 -6.54 3.58 -19.32
C VAL A 239 -7.92 4.25 -19.35
N ARG A 240 -8.40 4.67 -20.51
CA ARG A 240 -9.72 5.32 -20.64
C ARG A 240 -10.85 4.31 -20.42
N PRO A 241 -12.00 4.77 -19.88
CA PRO A 241 -13.19 3.95 -19.80
C PRO A 241 -13.70 3.56 -21.20
N GLU A 242 -14.45 2.47 -21.29
CA GLU A 242 -14.89 1.88 -22.55
C GLU A 242 -15.66 2.87 -23.43
N HIS A 243 -16.56 3.65 -22.85
CA HIS A 243 -17.35 4.64 -23.61
C HIS A 243 -16.49 5.70 -24.30
N ASP A 244 -15.36 6.10 -23.69
CA ASP A 244 -14.40 7.04 -24.28
C ASP A 244 -13.58 6.39 -25.37
N ARG A 245 -13.17 5.12 -25.21
CA ARG A 245 -12.46 4.36 -26.25
C ARG A 245 -13.32 4.12 -27.48
N LEU A 246 -14.62 3.85 -27.28
CA LEU A 246 -15.58 3.73 -28.39
C LEU A 246 -15.82 5.05 -29.12
N ARG A 247 -15.81 6.17 -28.39
CA ARG A 247 -16.00 7.51 -28.95
C ARG A 247 -14.79 8.00 -29.75
N ALA A 248 -13.59 7.71 -29.27
CA ALA A 248 -12.32 8.08 -29.88
C ALA A 248 -11.35 6.89 -29.85
N PRO A 249 -11.47 5.93 -30.76
CA PRO A 249 -10.58 4.77 -30.81
C PRO A 249 -9.13 5.20 -31.00
N MET A 250 -8.22 4.58 -30.23
CA MET A 250 -6.78 4.77 -30.40
C MET A 250 -6.29 3.96 -31.60
N PRO A 251 -5.74 4.58 -32.66
CA PRO A 251 -5.36 3.87 -33.88
C PRO A 251 -4.09 3.04 -33.76
N LEU A 252 -3.26 3.31 -32.73
CA LEU A 252 -2.03 2.53 -32.48
C LEU A 252 -2.35 1.23 -31.76
N THR A 253 -1.53 0.20 -31.97
CA THR A 253 -1.62 -1.06 -31.23
C THR A 253 -1.44 -0.81 -29.74
N HIS A 254 -2.41 -1.20 -28.93
CA HIS A 254 -2.42 -0.98 -27.49
C HIS A 254 -3.10 -2.11 -26.76
N ARG A 255 -2.91 -2.16 -25.43
CA ARG A 255 -3.73 -2.93 -24.48
C ARG A 255 -4.61 -1.98 -23.70
N VAL A 256 -5.71 -2.51 -23.19
CA VAL A 256 -6.62 -1.76 -22.31
C VAL A 256 -6.29 -2.08 -20.86
N LEU A 257 -6.35 -1.10 -19.97
CA LEU A 257 -6.33 -1.31 -18.54
C LEU A 257 -7.76 -1.26 -18.00
N ASP A 258 -8.28 -2.42 -17.63
CA ASP A 258 -9.58 -2.59 -16.98
C ASP A 258 -9.51 -3.75 -15.96
N ASN A 259 -10.62 -4.04 -15.28
CA ASN A 259 -10.66 -5.10 -14.27
C ASN A 259 -10.31 -6.49 -14.82
N ALA A 260 -10.55 -6.76 -16.11
CA ALA A 260 -10.27 -8.05 -16.72
C ALA A 260 -8.78 -8.22 -17.08
N THR A 261 -8.09 -7.13 -17.39
CA THR A 261 -6.70 -7.13 -17.86
C THR A 261 -5.70 -6.78 -16.78
N LEU A 262 -6.11 -6.13 -15.69
CA LEU A 262 -5.25 -5.64 -14.61
C LEU A 262 -4.27 -6.71 -14.11
N SER A 263 -4.77 -7.86 -13.65
CA SER A 263 -3.92 -8.93 -13.11
C SER A 263 -2.90 -9.46 -14.13
N SER A 264 -3.26 -9.52 -15.41
CA SER A 264 -2.36 -9.97 -16.47
C SER A 264 -1.26 -8.95 -16.77
N LEU A 265 -1.54 -7.66 -16.62
CA LEU A 265 -0.57 -6.59 -16.76
C LEU A 265 0.36 -6.51 -15.55
N GLU A 266 -0.17 -6.68 -14.34
CA GLU A 266 0.60 -6.72 -13.10
C GLU A 266 1.57 -7.91 -13.03
N ALA A 267 1.23 -9.03 -13.70
CA ALA A 267 2.06 -10.24 -13.77
C ALA A 267 3.22 -10.15 -14.78
N LEU A 268 3.32 -9.08 -15.58
CA LEU A 268 4.42 -8.90 -16.52
C LEU A 268 5.77 -8.74 -15.79
N ASP A 269 6.86 -9.00 -16.52
CA ASP A 269 8.21 -8.72 -16.02
C ASP A 269 8.34 -7.24 -15.65
N LYS A 270 8.92 -6.96 -14.48
CA LYS A 270 9.01 -5.60 -13.93
C LYS A 270 9.92 -4.66 -14.74
N SER A 271 10.74 -5.20 -15.62
CA SER A 271 11.52 -4.45 -16.59
C SER A 271 10.78 -4.17 -17.91
N SER A 272 9.55 -4.67 -18.09
CA SER A 272 8.75 -4.43 -19.30
C SER A 272 8.42 -2.95 -19.45
N PRO A 273 8.82 -2.30 -20.55
CA PRO A 273 8.50 -0.89 -20.78
C PRO A 273 7.01 -0.70 -21.07
N MET A 274 6.36 0.24 -20.38
CA MET A 274 4.93 0.49 -20.49
C MET A 274 4.65 1.99 -20.62
N ALA A 275 3.91 2.39 -21.65
CA ALA A 275 3.46 3.77 -21.87
C ALA A 275 1.95 3.87 -21.63
N PHE A 276 1.54 4.72 -20.71
CA PHE A 276 0.14 4.89 -20.33
C PHE A 276 -0.47 6.12 -20.98
N LEU A 277 -1.65 5.94 -21.58
CA LEU A 277 -2.39 6.98 -22.27
C LEU A 277 -3.81 7.08 -21.67
N CYS A 278 -4.27 8.32 -21.44
CA CYS A 278 -5.67 8.60 -21.13
C CYS A 278 -6.21 9.75 -21.99
N HIS A 279 -7.20 10.51 -21.51
CA HIS A 279 -7.73 11.66 -22.26
C HIS A 279 -6.72 12.81 -22.33
N PHE A 280 -6.19 13.27 -21.17
CA PHE A 280 -5.28 14.43 -21.06
C PHE A 280 -3.94 14.15 -20.35
N GLY A 281 -3.61 12.93 -20.00
CA GLY A 281 -2.36 12.59 -19.33
C GLY A 281 -2.44 12.45 -17.79
N ASN A 282 -3.58 12.76 -17.14
CA ASN A 282 -3.70 12.74 -15.68
C ASN A 282 -3.97 11.33 -15.12
N SER A 283 -5.02 10.65 -15.61
CA SER A 283 -5.36 9.29 -15.16
C SER A 283 -4.31 8.27 -15.57
N SER A 284 -3.64 8.48 -16.72
CA SER A 284 -2.52 7.66 -17.16
C SER A 284 -1.32 7.78 -16.23
N ARG A 285 -1.02 8.98 -15.72
CA ARG A 285 0.01 9.16 -14.70
C ARG A 285 -0.32 8.41 -13.41
N GLN A 286 -1.58 8.44 -12.95
CA GLN A 286 -2.02 7.69 -11.77
C GLN A 286 -1.88 6.17 -11.97
N ALA A 287 -2.25 5.66 -13.16
CA ALA A 287 -2.05 4.26 -13.50
C ALA A 287 -0.56 3.89 -13.52
N ALA A 288 0.29 4.70 -14.15
CA ALA A 288 1.73 4.48 -14.14
C ALA A 288 2.32 4.47 -12.71
N GLU A 289 1.85 5.35 -11.79
CA GLU A 289 2.26 5.35 -10.38
C GLU A 289 1.85 4.05 -9.66
N HIS A 290 0.68 3.47 -9.98
CA HIS A 290 0.29 2.16 -9.46
C HIS A 290 1.31 1.09 -9.87
N PHE A 291 1.64 1.00 -11.17
CA PHE A 291 2.63 0.03 -11.66
C PHE A 291 4.05 0.29 -11.12
N ARG A 292 4.42 1.57 -10.93
CA ARG A 292 5.67 1.93 -10.23
C ARG A 292 5.70 1.38 -8.81
N GLY A 293 4.59 1.50 -8.08
CA GLY A 293 4.43 0.93 -6.74
C GLY A 293 4.56 -0.60 -6.70
N LEU A 294 4.27 -1.29 -7.81
CA LEU A 294 4.46 -2.73 -7.98
C LEU A 294 5.89 -3.11 -8.44
N GLY A 295 6.80 -2.13 -8.56
CA GLY A 295 8.21 -2.35 -8.89
C GLY A 295 8.56 -2.31 -10.36
N PHE A 296 7.66 -1.88 -11.25
CA PHE A 296 8.00 -1.67 -12.66
C PHE A 296 8.96 -0.49 -12.82
N THR A 297 9.96 -0.63 -13.70
CA THR A 297 11.10 0.30 -13.77
C THR A 297 11.10 1.20 -14.99
N GLU A 298 10.43 0.82 -16.07
CA GLU A 298 10.42 1.54 -17.36
C GLU A 298 8.99 1.99 -17.70
N LEU A 299 8.56 3.11 -17.08
CA LEU A 299 7.19 3.62 -17.18
C LEU A 299 7.16 5.00 -17.81
N PHE A 300 6.24 5.17 -18.75
CA PHE A 300 6.04 6.42 -19.49
C PHE A 300 4.60 6.91 -19.31
N ASN A 301 4.42 8.22 -19.16
CA ASN A 301 3.14 8.88 -19.23
C ASN A 301 3.05 9.68 -20.52
N VAL A 302 2.01 9.44 -21.33
CA VAL A 302 1.77 10.19 -22.58
C VAL A 302 1.09 11.50 -22.22
N GLU A 303 1.86 12.59 -22.28
CA GLU A 303 1.35 13.94 -21.98
C GLU A 303 0.31 14.38 -23.01
N GLY A 304 -0.75 15.02 -22.51
CA GLY A 304 -1.87 15.45 -23.35
C GLY A 304 -2.77 14.33 -23.86
N GLY A 305 -2.37 13.06 -23.72
CA GLY A 305 -3.21 11.90 -23.99
C GLY A 305 -3.77 11.83 -25.42
N ILE A 306 -4.97 11.25 -25.55
CA ILE A 306 -5.64 11.10 -26.86
C ILE A 306 -6.06 12.45 -27.45
N ASP A 307 -6.34 13.48 -26.62
CA ASP A 307 -6.66 14.81 -27.15
C ASP A 307 -5.46 15.44 -27.87
N ALA A 308 -4.26 15.36 -27.30
CA ALA A 308 -3.06 15.81 -27.97
C ALA A 308 -2.77 14.97 -29.21
N TYR A 309 -2.96 13.64 -29.17
CA TYR A 309 -2.80 12.77 -30.31
C TYR A 309 -3.72 13.18 -31.48
N ALA A 310 -5.00 13.42 -31.20
CA ALA A 310 -5.99 13.89 -32.17
C ALA A 310 -5.62 15.26 -32.76
N ARG A 311 -5.02 16.14 -31.98
CA ARG A 311 -4.65 17.50 -32.40
C ARG A 311 -3.36 17.56 -33.18
N GLU A 312 -2.36 16.74 -32.84
CA GLU A 312 -0.99 16.89 -33.29
C GLU A 312 -0.55 15.80 -34.27
N ILE A 313 -1.16 14.60 -34.20
CA ILE A 313 -0.71 13.44 -34.96
C ILE A 313 -1.78 13.01 -35.97
N ASP A 314 -3.04 12.81 -35.54
CA ASP A 314 -4.10 12.27 -36.41
C ASP A 314 -5.42 12.97 -36.15
N SER A 315 -5.72 13.96 -36.99
CA SER A 315 -6.99 14.72 -36.92
C SER A 315 -8.24 13.89 -37.23
N GLY A 316 -8.10 12.65 -37.68
CA GLY A 316 -9.20 11.70 -37.87
C GLY A 316 -9.72 11.13 -36.53
N VAL A 317 -8.93 11.21 -35.47
CA VAL A 317 -9.37 10.81 -34.13
C VAL A 317 -10.32 11.86 -33.54
N THR A 318 -11.51 11.40 -33.12
CA THR A 318 -12.53 12.29 -32.54
C THR A 318 -12.06 12.92 -31.24
N ARG A 319 -12.17 14.25 -31.13
CA ARG A 319 -11.97 14.99 -29.87
C ARG A 319 -13.27 15.08 -29.07
N TYR A 320 -13.18 15.01 -27.74
CA TYR A 320 -14.37 15.03 -26.87
C TYR A 320 -14.08 15.65 -25.49
#